data_f01c610cd6a77181afb870b0c4d9eed8
#
_entry.id   f01c610cd6a77181afb870b0c4d9eed8
#
_cell.length_a   1.000
_cell.length_b   1.000
_cell.length_c   1.000
_cell.angle_alpha   90.00
_cell.angle_beta   90.00
_cell.angle_gamma   90.00
#
_symmetry.space_group_name_H-M   'P 1'
#
loop_
_entity.id
_entity.type
_entity.pdbx_description
1 polymer ?
#
loop_
_entity_poly.entity_id
_entity_poly.type
_entity_poly.pdbx_seq_one_letter_code
_entity_poly.pdbx_strand_id
1 'polypeptide(L)' 'RMLRAMGADIVGMSTVPEVIVARHMGMPVLGVSIITDECFPDALRVAVLSEIIENAMGAEPGLTRLITRVVERL' A
#
# COMPACT_ATOMS: atom_id res chain seq x y z
N ARG A 1 -3.72 -2.49 17.61
CA ARG A 1 -2.73 -2.52 18.72
C ARG A 1 -1.75 -3.68 18.57
N MET A 2 -2.24 -4.90 18.38
CA MET A 2 -1.37 -6.09 18.29
C MET A 2 -0.31 -5.97 17.18
N LEU A 3 -0.72 -5.66 15.96
CA LEU A 3 0.21 -5.54 14.83
C LEU A 3 1.26 -4.45 15.06
N ARG A 4 0.84 -3.31 15.63
CA ARG A 4 1.77 -2.23 15.96
C ARG A 4 2.78 -2.66 17.01
N ALA A 5 2.33 -3.38 18.04
CA ALA A 5 3.22 -3.93 19.07
C ALA A 5 4.23 -4.95 18.51
N MET A 6 3.87 -5.62 17.41
CA MET A 6 4.75 -6.53 16.68
C MET A 6 5.70 -5.81 15.71
N GLY A 7 5.62 -4.49 15.62
CA GLY A 7 6.51 -3.67 14.80
C GLY A 7 5.97 -3.31 13.41
N ALA A 8 4.68 -3.53 13.15
CA ALA A 8 4.10 -3.13 11.86
C ALA A 8 3.85 -1.62 11.81
N ASP A 9 4.26 -1.01 10.71
CA ASP A 9 4.04 0.40 10.42
C ASP A 9 2.81 0.62 9.54
N ILE A 10 2.56 -0.30 8.61
CA ILE A 10 1.40 -0.29 7.72
C ILE A 10 0.79 -1.68 7.63
N VAL A 11 -0.45 -1.76 7.18
CA VAL A 11 -1.15 -3.03 6.94
C VAL A 11 -1.91 -2.95 5.62
N GLY A 12 -1.89 -4.04 4.88
CA GLY A 12 -2.66 -4.21 3.65
C GLY A 12 -3.27 -5.61 3.61
N MET A 13 -4.32 -5.78 2.83
CA MET A 13 -5.04 -7.06 2.70
C MET A 13 -4.99 -7.62 1.29
N SER A 14 -4.19 -7.03 0.41
CA SER A 14 -3.97 -7.50 -0.96
C SER A 14 -2.46 -7.67 -1.20
N THR A 15 -2.06 -7.98 -2.39
CA THR A 15 -0.63 -8.08 -2.78
C THR A 15 0.02 -9.42 -2.45
N VAL A 16 -0.30 -10.04 -1.31
CA VAL A 16 0.37 -11.25 -0.83
C VAL A 16 0.29 -12.41 -1.83
N PRO A 17 -0.89 -12.77 -2.41
CA PRO A 17 -0.97 -13.86 -3.39
C PRO A 17 -0.10 -13.59 -4.61
N GLU A 18 -0.10 -12.37 -5.13
CA GLU A 18 0.68 -11.97 -6.30
C GLU A 18 2.18 -12.06 -6.02
N VAL A 19 2.61 -11.64 -4.84
CA VAL A 19 4.02 -11.71 -4.42
C VAL A 19 4.47 -13.17 -4.30
N ILE A 20 3.65 -14.03 -3.71
CA ILE A 20 3.97 -15.46 -3.55
C ILE A 20 4.17 -16.10 -4.94
N VAL A 21 3.25 -15.88 -5.86
CA VAL A 21 3.33 -16.46 -7.21
C VAL A 21 4.53 -15.92 -7.97
N ALA A 22 4.76 -14.61 -7.94
CA ALA A 22 5.90 -13.99 -8.61
C ALA A 22 7.23 -14.53 -8.08
N ARG A 23 7.37 -14.64 -6.77
CA ARG A 23 8.59 -15.19 -6.16
C ARG A 23 8.78 -16.67 -6.46
N HIS A 24 7.72 -17.44 -6.50
CA HIS A 24 7.77 -18.84 -6.91
C HIS A 24 8.29 -18.98 -8.35
N MET A 25 7.91 -18.05 -9.23
CA MET A 25 8.39 -18.00 -10.61
C MET A 25 9.80 -17.38 -10.77
N GLY A 26 10.44 -16.97 -9.68
CA GLY A 26 11.77 -16.35 -9.72
C GLY A 26 11.79 -14.89 -10.14
N MET A 27 10.61 -14.23 -10.16
CA MET A 27 10.51 -12.82 -10.55
C MET A 27 10.81 -11.90 -9.35
N PRO A 28 11.65 -10.87 -9.53
CA PRO A 28 11.78 -9.83 -8.52
C PRO A 28 10.49 -9.00 -8.40
N VAL A 29 10.20 -8.52 -7.20
CA VAL A 29 8.95 -7.80 -6.92
C VAL A 29 9.26 -6.46 -6.24
N LEU A 30 8.65 -5.40 -6.73
CA LEU A 30 8.58 -4.09 -6.08
C LEU A 30 7.13 -3.84 -5.68
N GLY A 31 6.87 -3.63 -4.40
CA GLY A 31 5.56 -3.26 -3.89
C GLY A 31 5.51 -1.77 -3.56
N VAL A 32 4.42 -1.12 -3.93
CA VAL A 32 4.13 0.26 -3.57
C VAL A 32 2.71 0.33 -3.01
N SER A 33 2.56 1.00 -1.88
CA SER A 33 1.26 1.16 -1.24
C SER A 33 0.89 2.63 -1.11
N ILE A 34 -0.37 2.93 -1.34
CA ILE A 34 -0.95 4.24 -1.04
C ILE A 34 -1.66 4.12 0.32
N ILE A 35 -1.27 4.97 1.26
CA ILE A 35 -1.94 5.03 2.56
C ILE A 35 -3.26 5.78 2.38
N THR A 36 -4.35 5.08 2.61
CA THR A 36 -5.71 5.62 2.42
C THR A 36 -6.35 6.11 3.71
N ASP A 37 -5.95 5.55 4.84
CA ASP A 37 -6.48 5.90 6.14
C ASP A 37 -5.46 5.62 7.25
N GLU A 38 -5.62 6.33 8.34
CA GLU A 38 -4.77 6.19 9.52
C GLU A 38 -5.53 5.42 10.60
N CYS A 39 -4.88 4.39 11.15
CA CYS A 39 -5.47 3.50 12.15
C CYS A 39 -4.76 3.63 13.49
N PHE A 40 -4.83 4.81 14.09
CA PHE A 40 -4.26 5.02 15.43
C PHE A 40 -5.08 4.28 16.48
N PRO A 41 -4.48 3.38 17.27
CA PRO A 41 -5.22 2.56 18.24
C PRO A 41 -6.05 3.35 19.26
N ASP A 42 -5.62 4.56 19.56
CA ASP A 42 -6.28 5.43 20.55
C ASP A 42 -7.21 6.46 19.92
N ALA A 43 -7.30 6.51 18.60
CA ALA A 43 -8.11 7.46 17.84
C ALA A 43 -8.70 6.80 16.57
N LEU A 44 -9.21 5.57 16.72
CA LEU A 44 -9.83 4.86 15.61
C LEU A 44 -11.12 5.55 15.18
N ARG A 45 -11.26 5.72 13.86
CA ARG A 45 -12.48 6.19 13.22
C ARG A 45 -13.04 5.10 12.31
N VAL A 46 -14.33 5.17 12.05
CA VAL A 46 -14.94 4.31 11.03
C VAL A 46 -14.38 4.71 9.66
N ALA A 47 -13.96 3.72 8.89
CA ALA A 47 -13.48 3.95 7.53
C ALA A 47 -14.63 4.43 6.65
N VAL A 48 -14.42 5.55 5.96
CA VAL A 48 -15.40 6.14 5.03
C VAL A 48 -14.89 5.90 3.61
N LEU A 49 -15.65 5.16 2.81
CA LEU A 49 -15.24 4.76 1.46
C LEU A 49 -14.91 5.97 0.56
N SER A 50 -15.67 7.06 0.66
CA SER A 50 -15.40 8.28 -0.10
C SER A 50 -14.04 8.90 0.22
N GLU A 51 -13.65 8.91 1.49
CA GLU A 51 -12.34 9.41 1.90
C GLU A 51 -11.21 8.51 1.40
N ILE A 52 -11.41 7.21 1.44
CA ILE A 52 -10.44 6.23 0.93
C ILE A 52 -10.20 6.46 -0.57
N ILE A 53 -11.26 6.59 -1.34
CA ILE A 53 -11.19 6.85 -2.78
C ILE A 53 -10.51 8.19 -3.05
N GLU A 54 -10.88 9.23 -2.31
CA GLU A 54 -10.31 10.56 -2.46
C GLU A 54 -8.80 10.57 -2.19
N ASN A 55 -8.35 9.91 -1.12
CA ASN A 55 -6.94 9.77 -0.80
C ASN A 55 -6.18 8.98 -1.89
N ALA A 56 -6.76 7.91 -2.39
CA ALA A 56 -6.17 7.13 -3.47
C ALA A 56 -6.04 7.96 -4.75
N MET A 57 -7.07 8.69 -5.14
CA MET A 57 -7.06 9.55 -6.32
C MET A 57 -6.08 10.72 -6.17
N GLY A 58 -5.96 11.29 -4.98
CA GLY A 58 -4.99 12.36 -4.69
C GLY A 58 -3.54 11.90 -4.84
N ALA A 59 -3.25 10.65 -4.55
CA ALA A 59 -1.91 10.07 -4.67
C ALA A 59 -1.59 9.58 -6.10
N GLU A 60 -2.58 9.38 -6.95
CA GLU A 60 -2.43 8.81 -8.29
C GLU A 60 -1.40 9.54 -9.17
N PRO A 61 -1.41 10.88 -9.30
CA PRO A 61 -0.43 11.57 -10.14
C PRO A 61 1.01 11.34 -9.67
N GLY A 62 1.25 11.35 -8.36
CA GLY A 62 2.56 11.06 -7.79
C GLY A 62 3.00 9.62 -8.02
N LEU A 63 2.09 8.68 -7.84
CA LEU A 63 2.34 7.26 -8.08
C LEU A 63 2.65 7.00 -9.56
N THR A 64 1.87 7.55 -10.47
CA THR A 64 2.09 7.43 -11.92
C THR A 64 3.47 7.95 -12.29
N ARG A 65 3.87 9.10 -11.76
CA ARG A 65 5.20 9.67 -12.01
C ARG A 65 6.31 8.77 -11.47
N LEU A 66 6.15 8.25 -10.26
CA LEU A 66 7.13 7.36 -9.64
C LEU A 66 7.31 6.09 -10.46
N ILE A 67 6.22 5.40 -10.79
CA ILE A 67 6.27 4.15 -11.55
C ILE A 67 6.84 4.37 -12.96
N THR A 68 6.47 5.46 -13.63
CA THR A 68 7.03 5.81 -14.93
C THR A 68 8.55 5.96 -14.84
N ARG A 69 9.04 6.66 -13.83
CA ARG A 69 10.48 6.83 -13.60
C ARG A 69 11.20 5.53 -13.32
N VAL A 70 10.59 4.65 -12.53
CA VAL A 70 11.16 3.33 -12.24
C VAL A 70 11.28 2.50 -13.52
N VAL A 71 10.22 2.45 -14.32
CA VAL A 71 10.19 1.68 -15.58
C VAL A 71 11.23 2.24 -16.58
N GLU A 72 11.38 3.54 -16.69
CA GLU A 72 12.38 4.17 -17.56
C GLU A 72 13.82 3.80 -17.19
N ARG A 73 14.07 3.42 -15.94
CA ARG A 73 15.42 3.06 -15.46
C ARG A 73 15.69 1.56 -15.42
N LEU A 74 14.72 0.75 -15.75
CA LEU A 74 14.91 -0.70 -15.87
C LEU A 74 15.54 -1.05 -17.25
#